data_d8e6d77577816d440cb687a68be614b5
#
_entry.id   d8e6d77577816d440cb687a68be614b5
#
_cell.length_a   1.000
_cell.length_b   1.000
_cell.length_c   1.000
_cell.angle_alpha   90.00
_cell.angle_beta   90.00
_cell.angle_gamma   90.00
#
_symmetry.space_group_name_H-M   'P 1'
#
loop_
_entity.id
_entity.type
_entity.pdbx_description
1 polymer ?
#
loop_
_entity_poly.entity_id
_entity_poly.type
_entity_poly.pdbx_seq_one_letter_code
_entity_poly.pdbx_strand_id
1 'polypeptide(L)' 'MLDTELLFRFEDGELDFEETISLFEQILESKAYTWLQGYYGRTLQDLINQGYINV' A
#
# COMPACT_ATOMS: atom_id res chain seq x y z
N MET A 1 11.87 2.50 -0.49
CA MET A 1 11.45 3.73 -1.20
C MET A 1 10.12 3.50 -1.89
N LEU A 2 9.22 4.47 -1.83
CA LEU A 2 7.89 4.32 -2.43
C LEU A 2 7.98 4.47 -3.96
N ASP A 3 7.41 3.49 -4.68
CA ASP A 3 7.32 3.54 -6.13
C ASP A 3 6.05 4.30 -6.52
N THR A 4 6.22 5.53 -6.98
CA THR A 4 5.08 6.38 -7.32
C THR A 4 4.33 5.89 -8.56
N GLU A 5 4.99 5.15 -9.45
CA GLU A 5 4.29 4.56 -10.59
C GLU A 5 3.28 3.51 -10.14
N LEU A 6 3.64 2.66 -9.17
CA LEU A 6 2.71 1.71 -8.59
C LEU A 6 1.54 2.45 -7.92
N LEU A 7 1.84 3.55 -7.25
CA LEU A 7 0.80 4.35 -6.61
C LEU A 7 -0.22 4.87 -7.64
N PHE A 8 0.26 5.42 -8.75
CA PHE A 8 -0.62 5.92 -9.80
C PHE A 8 -1.44 4.79 -10.42
N ARG A 9 -0.84 3.64 -10.66
CA ARG A 9 -1.56 2.48 -11.22
C ARG A 9 -2.61 1.96 -10.24
N PHE A 10 -2.33 2.03 -8.96
CA PHE A 10 -3.32 1.67 -7.95
C PHE A 10 -4.52 2.60 -8.00
N GLU A 11 -4.28 3.90 -8.14
CA GLU A 11 -5.36 4.89 -8.25
C GLU A 11 -6.23 4.65 -9.48
N ASP A 12 -5.62 4.15 -10.56
CA ASP A 12 -6.33 3.82 -11.79
C ASP A 12 -6.99 2.43 -11.75
N GLY A 13 -6.79 1.67 -10.69
CA GLY A 13 -7.34 0.33 -10.56
C GLY A 13 -6.64 -0.71 -11.43
N GLU A 14 -5.38 -0.50 -11.76
CA GLU A 14 -4.63 -1.34 -12.70
C GLU A 14 -3.75 -2.40 -12.03
N LEU A 15 -3.63 -2.40 -10.71
CA LEU A 15 -2.76 -3.35 -10.02
C LEU A 15 -3.49 -4.66 -9.72
N ASP A 16 -2.75 -5.78 -9.87
CA ASP A 16 -3.24 -7.05 -9.37
C ASP A 16 -2.98 -7.15 -7.84
N PHE A 17 -3.37 -8.27 -7.24
CA PHE A 17 -3.26 -8.43 -5.79
C PHE A 17 -1.80 -8.40 -5.33
N GLU A 18 -0.90 -9.10 -6.04
CA GLU A 18 0.51 -9.13 -5.66
C GLU A 18 1.17 -7.75 -5.76
N GLU A 19 0.86 -7.02 -6.82
CA GLU A 19 1.37 -5.67 -6.98
C GLU A 19 0.82 -4.75 -5.90
N THR A 20 -0.44 -4.94 -5.52
CA THR A 20 -1.05 -4.16 -4.45
C THR A 20 -0.34 -4.42 -3.12
N ILE A 21 -0.04 -5.68 -2.81
CA ILE A 21 0.70 -6.01 -1.59
C ILE A 21 2.08 -5.36 -1.61
N SER A 22 2.78 -5.45 -2.74
CA SER A 22 4.10 -4.82 -2.88
C SER A 22 4.04 -3.31 -2.64
N LEU A 23 3.03 -2.65 -3.20
CA LEU A 23 2.83 -1.22 -2.99
C LEU A 23 2.64 -0.90 -1.50
N PHE A 24 1.76 -1.64 -0.82
CA PHE A 24 1.48 -1.36 0.59
C PHE A 24 2.64 -1.73 1.50
N GLU A 25 3.47 -2.72 1.14
CA GLU A 25 4.72 -2.95 1.85
C GLU A 25 5.65 -1.75 1.75
N GLN A 26 5.72 -1.13 0.57
CA GLN A 26 6.51 0.08 0.38
C GLN A 26 5.93 1.26 1.17
N ILE A 27 4.61 1.36 1.22
CA ILE A 27 3.94 2.41 2.01
C ILE A 27 4.28 2.26 3.48
N LEU A 28 4.26 1.03 4.00
CA LEU A 28 4.62 0.76 5.38
C LEU A 28 6.09 1.12 5.64
N GLU A 29 6.99 0.63 4.79
CA GLU A 29 8.42 0.80 4.97
C GLU A 29 8.85 2.26 4.88
N SER A 30 8.26 3.00 3.95
CA SER A 30 8.59 4.43 3.76
C SER A 30 7.80 5.35 4.68
N LYS A 31 6.83 4.80 5.43
CA LYS A 31 5.91 5.56 6.29
C LYS A 31 5.08 6.56 5.50
N ALA A 32 4.85 6.29 4.22
CA ALA A 32 4.05 7.17 3.37
C ALA A 32 2.60 7.31 3.87
N TYR A 33 2.12 6.36 4.68
CA TYR A 33 0.79 6.46 5.27
C TYR A 33 0.60 7.72 6.11
N THR A 34 1.69 8.38 6.51
CA THR A 34 1.61 9.60 7.31
C THR A 34 1.16 10.82 6.50
N TRP A 35 1.33 10.77 5.16
CA TRP A 35 0.95 11.89 4.29
C TRP A 35 -0.03 11.50 3.19
N LEU A 36 -0.28 10.20 2.98
CA LEU A 36 -1.31 9.75 2.06
C LEU A 36 -2.69 9.87 2.68
N GLN A 37 -3.74 9.83 1.84
CA GLN A 37 -5.10 9.89 2.35
C GLN A 37 -5.39 8.74 3.31
N GLY A 38 -6.34 8.97 4.21
CA GLY A 38 -6.62 8.03 5.31
C GLY A 38 -6.96 6.61 4.86
N TYR A 39 -7.57 6.44 3.68
CA TYR A 39 -7.93 5.09 3.23
C TYR A 39 -6.71 4.20 2.98
N TYR A 40 -5.55 4.81 2.65
CA TYR A 40 -4.31 4.03 2.52
C TYR A 40 -3.90 3.41 3.85
N GLY A 41 -3.98 4.18 4.92
CA GLY A 41 -3.66 3.65 6.25
C GLY A 41 -4.63 2.55 6.68
N ARG A 42 -5.93 2.73 6.40
CA ARG A 42 -6.93 1.71 6.73
C ARG A 42 -6.71 0.42 5.93
N THR A 43 -6.45 0.55 4.63
CA THR A 43 -6.18 -0.61 3.79
C THR A 43 -4.92 -1.33 4.24
N LEU A 44 -3.87 -0.59 4.56
CA LEU A 44 -2.64 -1.16 5.08
C LEU A 44 -2.90 -1.94 6.37
N GLN A 45 -3.68 -1.36 7.29
CA GLN A 45 -4.01 -2.02 8.55
C GLN A 45 -4.78 -3.31 8.30
N ASP A 46 -5.73 -3.30 7.36
CA ASP A 46 -6.48 -4.50 7.00
C ASP A 46 -5.56 -5.60 6.46
N LEU A 47 -4.61 -5.24 5.59
CA LEU A 47 -3.67 -6.21 5.03
C LEU A 47 -2.77 -6.80 6.11
N ILE A 48 -2.35 -6.00 7.07
CA ILE A 48 -1.57 -6.47 8.21
C ILE A 48 -2.41 -7.43 9.05
N ASN A 49 -3.64 -7.05 9.36
CA ASN A 49 -4.54 -7.85 10.20
C ASN A 49 -4.88 -9.20 9.55
N GLN A 50 -4.94 -9.25 8.23
CA GLN A 50 -5.23 -10.49 7.49
C GLN A 50 -3.98 -11.33 7.25
N GLY A 51 -2.82 -10.85 7.63
CA GLY A 51 -1.57 -11.61 7.50
C GLY A 51 -0.88 -11.50 6.15
N TYR A 52 -1.33 -10.59 5.28
CA TYR A 52 -0.69 -10.42 3.97
C TYR A 52 0.58 -9.58 4.05
N ILE A 53 0.70 -8.74 5.06
CA ILE A 53 1.87 -7.89 5.27
C ILE A 53 2.34 -8.10 6.72
N ASN A 54 3.63 -8.36 6.88
CA ASN A 54 4.23 -8.53 8.21
C ASN A 54 4.77 -7.20 8.71
N VAL A 55 4.61 -6.97 10.00
CA VAL A 55 5.16 -5.78 10.68
C VAL A 55 6.26 -6.15 11.63
#